data_17c10ac21b202f0ad2f34b32bde5adbd
#
_entry.id   17c10ac21b202f0ad2f34b32bde5adbd
#
_cell.length_a   1.000
_cell.length_b   1.000
_cell.length_c   1.000
_cell.angle_alpha   90.00
_cell.angle_beta   90.00
_cell.angle_gamma   90.00
#
_symmetry.space_group_name_H-M   'P 1'
#
loop_
_entity.id
_entity.type
_entity.pdbx_description
1 polymer ?
#
loop_
_entity_poly.entity_id
_entity_poly.type
_entity_poly.pdbx_seq_one_letter_code
_entity_poly.pdbx_strand_id
1 'polypeptide(L)'
;DYGILPLLGSADTKLFAFLYSGGAEVSPALDFLKVPNKTQKAAQDMLTLLNMPFPKTKPEIKEMLYLTSPSSAENYFDYRSAYGEDCAAARDMLTEIIKNGEPYRISDLKIGGRDLKKYGISGRVIGETLEKLRRSVLKNPELNTRSELIKAVKNGLPK
;
A
#
# COMPACT_ATOMS: atom_id res chain seq x y z
N ASP A 1 -2.42 -24.17 -9.97
CA ASP A 1 -3.85 -24.54 -9.90
C ASP A 1 -4.70 -23.44 -10.58
N TYR A 2 -5.38 -23.78 -11.68
CA TYR A 2 -6.22 -22.85 -12.44
C TYR A 2 -7.70 -22.84 -11.95
N GLY A 3 -8.05 -23.68 -11.00
CA GLY A 3 -9.42 -23.80 -10.46
C GLY A 3 -9.94 -22.54 -9.77
N ILE A 4 -9.04 -21.63 -9.37
CA ILE A 4 -9.41 -20.36 -8.74
C ILE A 4 -9.83 -19.28 -9.73
N LEU A 5 -9.50 -19.38 -11.02
CA LEU A 5 -9.75 -18.31 -11.99
C LEU A 5 -11.22 -17.84 -12.06
N PRO A 6 -12.23 -18.74 -11.99
CA PRO A 6 -13.65 -18.32 -11.96
C PRO A 6 -14.00 -17.49 -10.73
N LEU A 7 -13.28 -17.67 -9.61
CA LEU A 7 -13.55 -16.99 -8.33
C LEU A 7 -13.03 -15.56 -8.28
N LEU A 8 -12.13 -15.18 -9.22
CA LEU A 8 -11.52 -13.87 -9.25
C LEU A 8 -12.40 -12.87 -10.03
N GLY A 9 -12.62 -11.68 -9.47
CA GLY A 9 -13.49 -10.67 -10.06
C GLY A 9 -12.84 -9.92 -11.23
N SER A 10 -11.56 -9.55 -11.10
CA SER A 10 -10.84 -8.70 -12.04
C SER A 10 -10.17 -9.50 -13.16
N ALA A 11 -10.25 -9.02 -14.42
CA ALA A 11 -9.54 -9.61 -15.54
C ALA A 11 -8.01 -9.53 -15.36
N ASP A 12 -7.52 -8.44 -14.79
CA ASP A 12 -6.09 -8.28 -14.48
C ASP A 12 -5.62 -9.31 -13.44
N THR A 13 -6.43 -9.57 -12.42
CA THR A 13 -6.14 -10.60 -11.40
C THR A 13 -6.20 -12.02 -11.98
N LYS A 14 -7.13 -12.28 -12.90
CA LYS A 14 -7.21 -13.57 -13.62
C LYS A 14 -5.96 -13.82 -14.46
N LEU A 15 -5.54 -12.83 -15.23
CA LEU A 15 -4.32 -12.91 -16.04
C LEU A 15 -3.08 -13.13 -15.16
N PHE A 16 -2.97 -12.35 -14.08
CA PHE A 16 -1.90 -12.52 -13.10
C PHE A 16 -1.89 -13.96 -12.53
N ALA A 17 -3.02 -14.43 -12.03
CA ALA A 17 -3.15 -15.76 -11.43
C ALA A 17 -2.81 -16.88 -12.44
N PHE A 18 -3.24 -16.73 -13.70
CA PHE A 18 -2.92 -17.66 -14.77
C PHE A 18 -1.41 -17.77 -15.00
N LEU A 19 -0.72 -16.65 -15.17
CA LEU A 19 0.72 -16.61 -15.41
C LEU A 19 1.51 -17.12 -14.18
N TYR A 20 1.15 -16.61 -12.99
CA TYR A 20 1.83 -16.93 -11.74
C TYR A 20 1.67 -18.41 -11.37
N SER A 21 0.46 -18.98 -11.48
CA SER A 21 0.21 -20.40 -11.23
C SER A 21 0.83 -21.32 -12.29
N GLY A 22 1.05 -20.81 -13.49
CA GLY A 22 1.75 -21.51 -14.56
C GLY A 22 3.26 -21.53 -14.42
N GLY A 23 3.82 -20.88 -13.40
CA GLY A 23 5.26 -20.77 -13.18
C GLY A 23 5.98 -19.83 -14.14
N ALA A 24 5.23 -18.97 -14.85
CA ALA A 24 5.82 -17.95 -15.70
C ALA A 24 6.42 -16.81 -14.86
N GLU A 25 7.51 -16.23 -15.36
CA GLU A 25 7.96 -14.92 -14.88
C GLU A 25 6.96 -13.86 -15.34
N VAL A 26 6.14 -13.35 -14.39
CA VAL A 26 4.96 -12.53 -14.70
C VAL A 26 5.32 -11.29 -15.50
N SER A 27 6.33 -10.51 -15.09
CA SER A 27 6.69 -9.26 -15.78
C SER A 27 7.15 -9.48 -17.21
N PRO A 28 8.10 -10.36 -17.53
CA PRO A 28 8.48 -10.67 -18.90
C PRO A 28 7.33 -11.20 -19.75
N ALA A 29 6.44 -12.03 -19.18
CA ALA A 29 5.28 -12.54 -19.90
C ALA A 29 4.30 -11.43 -20.28
N LEU A 30 4.05 -10.47 -19.39
CA LEU A 30 3.18 -9.31 -19.68
C LEU A 30 3.78 -8.36 -20.72
N ASP A 31 5.12 -8.17 -20.69
CA ASP A 31 5.82 -7.39 -21.70
C ASP A 31 5.72 -8.04 -23.09
N PHE A 32 5.91 -9.37 -23.16
CA PHE A 32 5.74 -10.14 -24.40
C PHE A 32 4.31 -10.03 -24.95
N LEU A 33 3.30 -10.11 -24.07
CA LEU A 33 1.88 -9.98 -24.44
C LEU A 33 1.47 -8.53 -24.77
N LYS A 34 2.36 -7.55 -24.57
CA LYS A 34 2.12 -6.13 -24.82
C LYS A 34 0.83 -5.60 -24.16
N VAL A 35 0.58 -6.05 -22.92
CA VAL A 35 -0.61 -5.61 -22.17
C VAL A 35 -0.50 -4.13 -21.78
N PRO A 36 -1.64 -3.45 -21.53
CA PRO A 36 -1.64 -2.05 -21.10
C PRO A 36 -0.84 -1.83 -19.83
N ASN A 37 -0.23 -0.64 -19.67
CA ASN A 37 0.53 -0.25 -18.48
C ASN A 37 -0.27 -0.41 -17.17
N LYS A 38 -1.59 -0.21 -17.23
CA LYS A 38 -2.48 -0.44 -16.07
C LYS A 38 -2.43 -1.89 -15.61
N THR A 39 -2.50 -2.84 -16.54
CA THR A 39 -2.44 -4.28 -16.26
C THR A 39 -1.05 -4.68 -15.75
N GLN A 40 0.02 -4.13 -16.33
CA GLN A 40 1.39 -4.33 -15.84
C GLN A 40 1.54 -3.83 -14.39
N LYS A 41 1.02 -2.62 -14.10
CA LYS A 41 1.04 -2.05 -12.75
C LYS A 41 0.25 -2.90 -11.76
N ALA A 42 -0.93 -3.37 -12.12
CA ALA A 42 -1.75 -4.24 -11.28
C ALA A 42 -1.00 -5.55 -10.94
N ALA A 43 -0.34 -6.16 -11.90
CA ALA A 43 0.47 -7.36 -11.67
C ALA A 43 1.70 -7.08 -10.79
N GLN A 44 2.38 -5.96 -10.96
CA GLN A 44 3.50 -5.55 -10.12
C GLN A 44 3.05 -5.30 -8.67
N ASP A 45 1.88 -4.67 -8.49
CA ASP A 45 1.28 -4.49 -7.17
C ASP A 45 0.98 -5.84 -6.50
N MET A 46 0.43 -6.80 -7.26
CA MET A 46 0.17 -8.16 -6.76
C MET A 46 1.47 -8.87 -6.32
N LEU A 47 2.54 -8.79 -7.11
CA LEU A 47 3.84 -9.35 -6.72
C LEU A 47 4.38 -8.69 -5.45
N THR A 48 4.24 -7.36 -5.33
CA THR A 48 4.64 -6.62 -4.14
C THR A 48 3.88 -7.12 -2.92
N LEU A 49 2.55 -7.26 -3.02
CA LEU A 49 1.68 -7.67 -1.92
C LEU A 49 1.88 -9.14 -1.51
N LEU A 50 2.16 -10.02 -2.47
CA LEU A 50 2.45 -11.44 -2.18
C LEU A 50 3.78 -11.63 -1.45
N ASN A 51 4.73 -10.71 -1.61
CA ASN A 51 6.01 -10.70 -0.88
C ASN A 51 5.93 -10.04 0.50
N MET A 52 4.77 -9.45 0.87
CA MET A 52 4.54 -8.90 2.20
C MET A 52 3.86 -9.94 3.11
N PRO A 53 4.05 -9.84 4.44
CA PRO A 53 3.22 -10.59 5.37
C PRO A 53 1.73 -10.22 5.19
N PHE A 54 0.83 -11.19 5.41
CA PHE A 54 -0.61 -10.91 5.38
C PHE A 54 -0.97 -9.86 6.44
N PRO A 55 -1.65 -8.76 6.09
CA PRO A 55 -1.92 -7.66 7.01
C PRO A 55 -3.00 -8.06 8.03
N LYS A 56 -2.71 -7.80 9.32
CA LYS A 56 -3.59 -8.12 10.46
C LYS A 56 -4.04 -6.87 11.22
N THR A 57 -3.45 -5.72 10.93
CA THR A 57 -3.69 -4.47 11.64
C THR A 57 -3.91 -3.31 10.66
N LYS A 58 -4.61 -2.24 11.10
CA LYS A 58 -4.78 -1.03 10.28
C LYS A 58 -3.46 -0.40 9.81
N PRO A 59 -2.40 -0.26 10.63
CA PRO A 59 -1.11 0.21 10.15
C PRO A 59 -0.54 -0.63 9.00
N GLU A 60 -0.68 -1.95 9.04
CA GLU A 60 -0.22 -2.84 7.97
C GLU A 60 -1.06 -2.69 6.69
N ILE A 61 -2.38 -2.54 6.79
CA ILE A 61 -3.26 -2.19 5.66
C ILE A 61 -2.86 -0.84 5.05
N LYS A 62 -2.58 0.17 5.88
CA LYS A 62 -2.14 1.48 5.40
C LYS A 62 -0.77 1.43 4.71
N GLU A 63 0.15 0.60 5.19
CA GLU A 63 1.44 0.37 4.52
C GLU A 63 1.24 -0.29 3.15
N MET A 64 0.37 -1.29 3.06
CA MET A 64 -0.05 -1.92 1.83
C MET A 64 -0.65 -0.89 0.83
N LEU A 65 -1.54 0.00 1.30
CA LEU A 65 -2.13 1.08 0.50
C LEU A 65 -1.12 2.14 0.06
N TYR A 66 -0.07 2.37 0.84
CA TYR A 66 1.01 3.28 0.49
C TYR A 66 1.86 2.74 -0.67
N LEU A 67 2.13 1.45 -0.67
CA LEU A 67 2.94 0.78 -1.70
C LEU A 67 2.18 0.52 -2.99
N THR A 68 0.86 0.40 -2.93
CA THR A 68 0.02 0.00 -4.06
C THR A 68 -1.19 0.94 -4.24
N SER A 69 -2.37 0.38 -4.45
CA SER A 69 -3.63 1.14 -4.57
C SER A 69 -4.77 0.42 -3.86
N PRO A 70 -5.88 1.10 -3.52
CA PRO A 70 -7.06 0.45 -2.98
C PRO A 70 -7.58 -0.71 -3.86
N SER A 71 -7.62 -0.51 -5.18
CA SER A 71 -8.07 -1.56 -6.10
C SER A 71 -7.11 -2.76 -6.14
N SER A 72 -5.79 -2.53 -6.03
CA SER A 72 -4.80 -3.62 -5.94
C SER A 72 -4.92 -4.38 -4.62
N ALA A 73 -5.25 -3.69 -3.53
CA ALA A 73 -5.51 -4.30 -2.23
C ALA A 73 -6.74 -5.22 -2.27
N GLU A 74 -7.84 -4.77 -2.88
CA GLU A 74 -9.05 -5.59 -3.08
C GLU A 74 -8.75 -6.82 -3.93
N ASN A 75 -8.07 -6.64 -5.06
CA ASN A 75 -7.67 -7.75 -5.93
C ASN A 75 -6.78 -8.77 -5.19
N TYR A 76 -5.91 -8.30 -4.32
CA TYR A 76 -5.07 -9.16 -3.48
C TYR A 76 -5.91 -9.99 -2.51
N PHE A 77 -6.90 -9.38 -1.85
CA PHE A 77 -7.79 -10.11 -0.96
C PHE A 77 -8.70 -11.08 -1.72
N ASP A 78 -9.15 -10.74 -2.95
CA ASP A 78 -9.87 -11.67 -3.80
C ASP A 78 -9.01 -12.90 -4.13
N TYR A 79 -7.75 -12.66 -4.49
CA TYR A 79 -6.79 -13.71 -4.79
C TYR A 79 -6.57 -14.63 -3.58
N ARG A 80 -6.28 -14.06 -2.40
CA ARG A 80 -6.05 -14.83 -1.18
C ARG A 80 -7.29 -15.62 -0.75
N SER A 81 -8.49 -15.00 -0.85
CA SER A 81 -9.75 -15.67 -0.54
C SER A 81 -10.03 -16.84 -1.49
N ALA A 82 -9.66 -16.73 -2.76
CA ALA A 82 -9.82 -17.82 -3.72
C ALA A 82 -8.93 -19.06 -3.38
N TYR A 83 -7.86 -18.85 -2.62
CA TYR A 83 -7.04 -19.91 -2.03
C TYR A 83 -7.50 -20.35 -0.62
N GLY A 84 -8.66 -19.89 -0.17
CA GLY A 84 -9.28 -20.29 1.11
C GLY A 84 -8.82 -19.50 2.33
N GLU A 85 -8.12 -18.38 2.16
CA GLU A 85 -7.72 -17.54 3.29
C GLU A 85 -8.90 -16.65 3.73
N ASP A 86 -9.07 -16.50 5.04
CA ASP A 86 -10.07 -15.57 5.60
C ASP A 86 -9.51 -14.13 5.53
N CYS A 87 -10.10 -13.34 4.65
CA CYS A 87 -9.75 -11.93 4.45
C CYS A 87 -10.79 -10.95 5.01
N ALA A 88 -11.86 -11.42 5.70
CA ALA A 88 -12.97 -10.58 6.12
C ALA A 88 -12.52 -9.40 6.99
N ALA A 89 -11.80 -9.66 8.07
CA ALA A 89 -11.31 -8.60 8.96
C ALA A 89 -10.38 -7.60 8.27
N ALA A 90 -9.54 -8.06 7.32
CA ALA A 90 -8.65 -7.18 6.57
C ALA A 90 -9.42 -6.27 5.59
N ARG A 91 -10.47 -6.79 4.96
CA ARG A 91 -11.38 -6.00 4.10
C ARG A 91 -12.18 -4.97 4.88
N ASP A 92 -12.65 -5.32 6.07
CA ASP A 92 -13.35 -4.39 6.94
C ASP A 92 -12.44 -3.22 7.33
N MET A 93 -11.20 -3.50 7.73
CA MET A 93 -10.20 -2.47 8.01
C MET A 93 -9.89 -1.60 6.78
N LEU A 94 -9.72 -2.20 5.59
CA LEU A 94 -9.50 -1.47 4.34
C LEU A 94 -10.67 -0.52 4.06
N THR A 95 -11.90 -1.03 4.13
CA THR A 95 -13.11 -0.26 3.91
C THR A 95 -13.23 0.91 4.88
N GLU A 96 -12.94 0.67 6.16
CA GLU A 96 -12.97 1.71 7.20
C GLU A 96 -11.92 2.81 6.93
N ILE A 97 -10.67 2.44 6.60
CA ILE A 97 -9.60 3.37 6.28
C ILE A 97 -10.00 4.28 5.13
N ILE A 98 -10.54 3.70 4.05
CA ILE A 98 -10.96 4.47 2.86
C ILE A 98 -12.16 5.36 3.17
N LYS A 99 -13.19 4.83 3.83
CA LYS A 99 -14.41 5.55 4.19
C LYS A 99 -14.13 6.74 5.11
N ASN A 100 -13.23 6.58 6.07
CA ASN A 100 -12.87 7.62 7.03
C ASN A 100 -11.80 8.57 6.49
N GLY A 101 -11.23 8.32 5.31
CA GLY A 101 -10.14 9.13 4.76
C GLY A 101 -8.90 9.13 5.66
N GLU A 102 -8.61 8.00 6.30
CA GLU A 102 -7.49 7.91 7.23
C GLU A 102 -6.15 8.11 6.50
N PRO A 103 -5.20 8.87 7.07
CA PRO A 103 -3.95 9.19 6.41
C PRO A 103 -3.04 7.95 6.27
N TYR A 104 -2.47 7.74 5.08
CA TYR A 104 -1.48 6.70 4.81
C TYR A 104 -0.37 7.13 3.85
N ARG A 105 -0.53 8.25 3.15
CA ARG A 105 0.48 8.81 2.23
C ARG A 105 1.23 9.97 2.88
N ILE A 106 2.42 10.27 2.36
CA ILE A 106 3.16 11.48 2.73
C ILE A 106 2.35 12.75 2.41
N SER A 107 1.58 12.75 1.32
CA SER A 107 0.69 13.85 0.94
C SER A 107 -0.43 14.13 1.95
N ASP A 108 -0.78 13.14 2.77
CA ASP A 108 -1.86 13.25 3.75
C ASP A 108 -1.39 13.90 5.06
N LEU A 109 -0.07 14.07 5.22
CA LEU A 109 0.50 14.75 6.39
C LEU A 109 0.12 16.24 6.40
N LYS A 110 -0.17 16.77 7.59
CA LYS A 110 -0.52 18.20 7.79
C LYS A 110 0.69 19.14 7.73
N ILE A 111 1.90 18.63 7.43
CA ILE A 111 3.10 19.38 7.09
C ILE A 111 3.78 18.78 5.86
N GLY A 112 4.58 19.60 5.20
CA GLY A 112 5.31 19.20 4.00
C GLY A 112 6.76 19.69 4.01
N GLY A 113 7.46 19.46 2.90
CA GLY A 113 8.86 19.85 2.77
C GLY A 113 9.13 21.35 2.97
N ARG A 114 8.14 22.22 2.64
CA ARG A 114 8.26 23.67 2.88
C ARG A 114 8.28 24.01 4.37
N ASP A 115 7.54 23.26 5.18
CA ASP A 115 7.53 23.43 6.62
C ASP A 115 8.84 22.99 7.23
N LEU A 116 9.34 21.82 6.81
CA LEU A 116 10.61 21.26 7.28
C LEU A 116 11.80 22.19 7.00
N LYS A 117 11.82 22.86 5.84
CA LYS A 117 12.86 23.85 5.49
C LYS A 117 12.95 24.98 6.51
N LYS A 118 11.82 25.42 7.09
CA LYS A 118 11.79 26.48 8.13
C LYS A 118 12.47 26.05 9.43
N TYR A 119 12.68 24.75 9.61
CA TYR A 119 13.39 24.17 10.76
C TYR A 119 14.79 23.66 10.41
N GLY A 120 15.36 24.15 9.30
CA GLY A 120 16.73 23.83 8.90
C GLY A 120 16.90 22.46 8.22
N ILE A 121 15.80 21.74 7.94
CA ILE A 121 15.86 20.44 7.26
C ILE A 121 15.84 20.67 5.75
N SER A 122 16.84 20.14 5.04
CA SER A 122 17.01 20.34 3.61
C SER A 122 17.47 19.08 2.87
N GLY A 123 17.41 19.12 1.55
CA GLY A 123 17.89 18.06 0.69
C GLY A 123 17.15 16.73 0.93
N ARG A 124 17.90 15.64 0.89
CA ARG A 124 17.39 14.26 1.04
C ARG A 124 16.72 14.03 2.40
N VAL A 125 17.20 14.72 3.45
CA VAL A 125 16.67 14.56 4.82
C VAL A 125 15.20 14.95 4.91
N ILE A 126 14.67 15.82 4.04
CA ILE A 126 13.24 16.14 3.98
C ILE A 126 12.41 14.88 3.74
N GLY A 127 12.76 14.09 2.72
CA GLY A 127 12.03 12.87 2.38
C GLY A 127 12.08 11.83 3.51
N GLU A 128 13.26 11.63 4.07
CA GLU A 128 13.46 10.71 5.19
C GLU A 128 12.66 11.13 6.44
N THR A 129 12.60 12.45 6.71
CA THR A 129 11.81 13.00 7.82
C THR A 129 10.32 12.80 7.60
N LEU A 130 9.81 13.13 6.41
CA LEU A 130 8.40 12.93 6.08
C LEU A 130 7.99 11.45 6.15
N GLU A 131 8.86 10.54 5.71
CA GLU A 131 8.60 9.10 5.79
C GLU A 131 8.56 8.62 7.25
N LYS A 132 9.43 9.09 8.12
CA LYS A 132 9.37 8.78 9.56
C LYS A 132 8.09 9.32 10.20
N LEU A 133 7.70 10.54 9.87
CA LEU A 133 6.45 11.13 10.36
C LEU A 133 5.23 10.34 9.88
N ARG A 134 5.20 9.94 8.59
CA ARG A 134 4.16 9.08 8.05
C ARG A 134 4.03 7.80 8.88
N ARG A 135 5.12 7.09 9.10
CA ARG A 135 5.12 5.85 9.91
C ARG A 135 4.62 6.06 11.35
N SER A 136 4.92 7.20 11.96
CA SER A 136 4.38 7.56 13.27
C SER A 136 2.86 7.77 13.22
N VAL A 137 2.38 8.47 12.18
CA VAL A 137 0.95 8.72 11.94
C VAL A 137 0.18 7.44 11.61
N LEU A 138 0.80 6.46 10.93
CA LEU A 138 0.16 5.15 10.69
C LEU A 138 -0.19 4.45 12.00
N LYS A 139 0.68 4.55 13.01
CA LYS A 139 0.48 3.94 14.33
C LYS A 139 -0.45 4.76 15.22
N ASN A 140 -0.39 6.08 15.12
CA ASN A 140 -1.23 7.00 15.89
C ASN A 140 -1.71 8.15 14.98
N PRO A 141 -2.91 8.03 14.37
CA PRO A 141 -3.46 9.03 13.46
C PRO A 141 -3.68 10.41 14.07
N GLU A 142 -3.85 10.50 15.40
CA GLU A 142 -4.03 11.78 16.11
C GLU A 142 -2.79 12.67 16.05
N LEU A 143 -1.62 12.09 15.80
CA LEU A 143 -0.40 12.86 15.56
C LEU A 143 -0.44 13.68 14.27
N ASN A 144 -1.39 13.42 13.37
CA ASN A 144 -1.49 14.13 12.10
C ASN A 144 -2.11 15.53 12.25
N THR A 145 -1.59 16.29 13.16
CA THR A 145 -1.85 17.74 13.27
C THR A 145 -0.55 18.51 13.03
N ARG A 146 -0.68 19.75 12.52
CA ARG A 146 0.52 20.57 12.26
C ARG A 146 1.37 20.77 13.51
N SER A 147 0.73 20.97 14.67
CA SER A 147 1.41 21.19 15.97
C SER A 147 2.20 19.98 16.42
N GLU A 148 1.58 18.81 16.43
CA GLU A 148 2.25 17.58 16.89
C GLU A 148 3.37 17.14 15.94
N LEU A 149 3.17 17.25 14.63
CA LEU A 149 4.20 16.92 13.64
C LEU A 149 5.41 17.86 13.76
N ILE A 150 5.19 19.17 13.97
CA ILE A 150 6.29 20.12 14.19
C ILE A 150 7.01 19.83 15.51
N LYS A 151 6.26 19.52 16.57
CA LYS A 151 6.84 19.12 17.87
C LYS A 151 7.71 17.87 17.74
N ALA A 152 7.25 16.85 17.00
CA ALA A 152 8.03 15.66 16.72
C ALA A 152 9.34 15.98 15.98
N VAL A 153 9.29 16.89 15.01
CA VAL A 153 10.48 17.35 14.27
C VAL A 153 11.48 18.05 15.18
N LYS A 154 11.02 18.92 16.10
CA LYS A 154 11.88 19.68 17.03
C LYS A 154 12.52 18.79 18.11
N ASN A 155 11.81 17.78 18.57
CA ASN A 155 12.27 16.91 19.65
C ASN A 155 13.16 15.76 19.16
N GLY A 156 13.51 15.73 17.88
CA GLY A 156 14.14 14.56 17.26
C GLY A 156 13.12 13.43 17.10
N LEU A 157 12.85 13.04 15.86
CA LEU A 157 11.86 12.02 15.53
C LEU A 157 12.06 10.75 16.37
N PRO A 158 11.00 10.12 16.88
CA PRO A 158 11.13 8.83 17.55
C PRO A 158 11.81 7.82 16.60
N LYS A 159 12.73 7.04 17.17
CA LYS A 159 13.49 6.00 16.46
C LYS A 159 12.58 4.89 15.97
#